data_faaec4edce9ab08f8a76f88ff3750a6e
#
_entry.id   faaec4edce9ab08f8a76f88ff3750a6e
#
_cell.length_a   1.000
_cell.length_b   1.000
_cell.length_c   1.000
_cell.angle_alpha   90.00
_cell.angle_beta   90.00
_cell.angle_gamma   90.00
#
_symmetry.space_group_name_H-M   'P 1'
#
loop_
_entity.id
_entity.type
_entity.pdbx_description
1 polymer ?
#
loop_
_entity_poly.entity_id
_entity_poly.type
_entity_poly.pdbx_seq_one_letter_code
_entity_poly.pdbx_strand_id
1 'polypeptide(L)'
;MAKIALEVERAVAQRALTGARGRVTGRQLARGEGWTVEDVICTSGPQDRPFEEHHAHVSIGIVAEGTFQYRSAAGSELMTPGSLLLGNAGQCFECGHEHGSGDRCLAFRYAPDYFERLAADAGASGATRTFRLLRLPPLRRLAPLVARACAGLAGSAAVAWEEVSVHLAAQVVQLVNALRADGSGAPGNAVARVTRTVRAIERRPSARLTLEWLAREAGLSPYHFLRTFERVTGVTPHQYVLRARLREAALRLAAERARIIDIALDCGFGDVSNFNRSFRAEFGVTPRAYRLRAGPGWKRQPHAPTQDPGRRVPWTP
;
A
#
# COMPACT_ATOMS: atom_id res chain seq x y z
N MET A 1 7.41 6.57 6.65
CA MET A 1 6.97 7.45 5.52
C MET A 1 8.02 8.51 5.19
N ALA A 2 8.57 9.28 6.14
CA ALA A 2 9.49 10.39 5.83
C ALA A 2 10.62 10.05 4.85
N LYS A 3 11.30 8.91 4.97
CA LYS A 3 12.36 8.51 4.04
C LYS A 3 11.83 8.19 2.63
N ILE A 4 10.65 7.58 2.53
CA ILE A 4 10.02 7.24 1.23
C ILE A 4 9.58 8.52 0.53
N ALA A 5 8.88 9.41 1.24
CA ALA A 5 8.44 10.71 0.75
C ALA A 5 9.60 11.60 0.31
N LEU A 6 10.68 11.65 1.10
CA LEU A 6 11.86 12.47 0.81
C LEU A 6 12.53 12.09 -0.52
N GLU A 7 12.53 10.81 -0.89
CA GLU A 7 13.10 10.38 -2.18
C GLU A 7 12.23 10.85 -3.36
N VAL A 8 10.90 10.81 -3.22
CA VAL A 8 9.98 11.37 -4.23
C VAL A 8 10.14 12.89 -4.32
N GLU A 9 10.16 13.58 -3.18
CA GLU A 9 10.34 15.04 -3.13
C GLU A 9 11.66 15.46 -3.78
N ARG A 10 12.75 14.75 -3.51
CA ARG A 10 14.06 14.99 -4.14
C ARG A 10 14.02 14.78 -5.66
N ALA A 11 13.39 13.69 -6.12
CA ALA A 11 13.27 13.39 -7.54
C ALA A 11 12.45 14.46 -8.27
N VAL A 12 11.34 14.90 -7.68
CA VAL A 12 10.48 15.97 -8.22
C VAL A 12 11.22 17.33 -8.20
N ALA A 13 11.91 17.66 -7.11
CA ALA A 13 12.70 18.88 -7.01
C ALA A 13 13.84 18.92 -8.05
N GLN A 14 14.58 17.82 -8.21
CA GLN A 14 15.64 17.70 -9.21
C GLN A 14 15.10 17.89 -10.62
N ARG A 15 13.93 17.31 -10.92
CA ARG A 15 13.24 17.54 -12.18
C ARG A 15 12.89 19.01 -12.40
N ALA A 16 12.34 19.68 -11.39
CA ALA A 16 11.97 21.09 -11.47
C ALA A 16 13.17 21.99 -11.78
N LEU A 17 14.35 21.69 -11.22
CA LEU A 17 15.59 22.41 -11.49
C LEU A 17 16.08 22.24 -12.94
N THR A 18 15.82 21.10 -13.55
CA THR A 18 16.27 20.80 -14.92
C THR A 18 15.27 21.18 -16.00
N GLY A 19 14.03 21.52 -15.65
CA GLY A 19 12.93 21.76 -16.59
C GLY A 19 12.53 20.52 -17.41
N ALA A 20 12.97 19.33 -17.01
CA ALA A 20 12.70 18.09 -17.72
C ALA A 20 11.22 17.68 -17.62
N ARG A 21 10.75 16.90 -18.60
CA ARG A 21 9.42 16.27 -18.53
C ARG A 21 9.37 15.23 -17.40
N GLY A 22 8.17 14.97 -16.88
CA GLY A 22 7.94 13.88 -15.96
C GLY A 22 8.35 12.54 -16.55
N ARG A 23 8.95 11.69 -15.74
CA ARG A 23 9.41 10.37 -16.14
C ARG A 23 9.15 9.34 -15.06
N VAL A 24 9.02 8.11 -15.49
CA VAL A 24 8.99 6.92 -14.62
C VAL A 24 10.40 6.32 -14.58
N THR A 25 10.88 6.00 -13.39
CA THR A 25 12.15 5.28 -13.17
C THR A 25 11.87 4.07 -12.30
N GLY A 26 12.36 2.89 -12.73
CA GLY A 26 12.22 1.63 -12.01
C GLY A 26 13.59 1.12 -11.54
N ARG A 27 13.63 0.59 -10.33
CA ARG A 27 14.78 -0.13 -9.78
C ARG A 27 14.34 -1.50 -9.31
N GLN A 28 14.86 -2.55 -9.92
CA GLN A 28 14.57 -3.92 -9.49
C GLN A 28 15.10 -4.16 -8.07
N LEU A 29 14.23 -4.62 -7.17
CA LEU A 29 14.55 -4.99 -5.80
C LEU A 29 14.81 -6.49 -5.66
N ALA A 30 14.03 -7.29 -6.37
CA ALA A 30 14.12 -8.73 -6.38
C ALA A 30 13.50 -9.34 -7.62
N ARG A 31 13.90 -10.57 -7.94
CA ARG A 31 13.27 -11.38 -8.97
C ARG A 31 13.37 -12.87 -8.63
N GLY A 32 12.45 -13.65 -9.13
CA GLY A 32 12.45 -15.10 -9.12
C GLY A 32 11.84 -15.65 -10.41
N GLU A 33 11.67 -16.94 -10.46
CA GLU A 33 11.01 -17.58 -11.60
C GLU A 33 9.53 -17.16 -11.64
N GLY A 34 9.15 -16.44 -12.69
CA GLY A 34 7.79 -15.96 -12.92
C GLY A 34 7.35 -14.72 -12.13
N TRP A 35 8.24 -14.06 -11.36
CA TRP A 35 7.89 -12.83 -10.66
C TRP A 35 9.06 -11.85 -10.53
N THR A 36 8.71 -10.55 -10.44
CA THR A 36 9.67 -9.47 -10.14
C THR A 36 9.05 -8.47 -9.16
N VAL A 37 9.91 -7.77 -8.41
CA VAL A 37 9.54 -6.64 -7.56
C VAL A 37 10.41 -5.45 -7.92
N GLU A 38 9.79 -4.32 -8.19
CA GLU A 38 10.46 -3.07 -8.56
C GLU A 38 10.00 -1.91 -7.70
N ASP A 39 10.95 -1.04 -7.37
CA ASP A 39 10.74 0.28 -6.80
C ASP A 39 10.58 1.27 -7.95
N VAL A 40 9.39 1.81 -8.11
CA VAL A 40 9.03 2.69 -9.23
C VAL A 40 8.77 4.09 -8.69
N ILE A 41 9.51 5.07 -9.19
CA ILE A 41 9.31 6.49 -8.89
C ILE A 41 8.86 7.20 -10.15
N CYS A 42 7.71 7.86 -10.08
CA CYS A 42 7.20 8.75 -11.11
C CYS A 42 7.41 10.21 -10.67
N THR A 43 7.91 11.06 -11.57
CA THR A 43 8.09 12.50 -11.30
C THR A 43 7.09 13.37 -12.05
N SER A 44 6.07 12.79 -12.70
CA SER A 44 5.05 13.53 -13.44
C SER A 44 4.22 14.42 -12.53
N GLY A 45 3.70 15.49 -13.07
CA GLY A 45 2.89 16.49 -12.38
C GLY A 45 1.76 17.02 -13.26
N PRO A 46 1.01 18.05 -12.80
CA PRO A 46 -0.21 18.53 -13.46
C PRO A 46 -0.01 19.06 -14.89
N GLN A 47 1.21 19.44 -15.25
CA GLN A 47 1.54 19.97 -16.57
C GLN A 47 2.01 18.90 -17.57
N ASP A 48 2.25 17.68 -17.09
CA ASP A 48 2.64 16.58 -17.95
C ASP A 48 1.41 15.94 -18.57
N ARG A 49 1.51 15.57 -19.84
CA ARG A 49 0.47 14.79 -20.51
C ARG A 49 0.62 13.34 -20.09
N PRO A 50 -0.48 12.70 -19.66
CA PRO A 50 -0.48 11.25 -19.49
C PRO A 50 -0.07 10.57 -20.80
N PHE A 51 0.64 9.48 -20.71
CA PHE A 51 0.98 8.63 -21.85
C PHE A 51 0.45 7.23 -21.58
N GLU A 52 0.04 6.59 -22.66
CA GLU A 52 -0.46 5.22 -22.59
C GLU A 52 0.69 4.24 -22.38
N GLU A 53 0.53 3.38 -21.41
CA GLU A 53 1.40 2.25 -21.10
C GLU A 53 0.61 0.96 -21.20
N HIS A 54 1.28 -0.18 -21.19
CA HIS A 54 0.63 -1.47 -21.10
C HIS A 54 1.30 -2.38 -20.07
N HIS A 55 0.51 -3.19 -19.41
CA HIS A 55 1.02 -4.20 -18.51
C HIS A 55 1.53 -5.42 -19.29
N ALA A 56 2.84 -5.63 -19.37
CA ALA A 56 3.40 -6.85 -19.96
C ALA A 56 3.09 -8.10 -19.11
N HIS A 57 2.80 -7.93 -17.83
CA HIS A 57 2.57 -8.97 -16.84
C HIS A 57 1.32 -8.66 -16.02
N VAL A 58 0.82 -9.64 -15.26
CA VAL A 58 -0.14 -9.35 -14.19
C VAL A 58 0.59 -8.51 -13.14
N SER A 59 0.01 -7.36 -12.79
CA SER A 59 0.66 -6.36 -11.96
C SER A 59 -0.15 -6.05 -10.71
N ILE A 60 0.52 -6.03 -9.55
CA ILE A 60 -0.03 -5.56 -8.29
C ILE A 60 0.92 -4.47 -7.79
N GLY A 61 0.47 -3.20 -7.82
CA GLY A 61 1.27 -2.06 -7.39
C GLY A 61 0.85 -1.57 -6.01
N ILE A 62 1.73 -1.58 -5.01
CA ILE A 62 1.50 -0.93 -3.71
C ILE A 62 1.89 0.54 -3.84
N VAL A 63 0.94 1.46 -3.65
CA VAL A 63 1.25 2.89 -3.58
C VAL A 63 1.89 3.17 -2.23
N ALA A 64 3.18 3.53 -2.25
CA ALA A 64 3.94 3.83 -1.04
C ALA A 64 3.87 5.33 -0.70
N GLU A 65 3.85 6.21 -1.70
CA GLU A 65 3.82 7.66 -1.56
C GLU A 65 3.16 8.32 -2.77
N GLY A 66 2.58 9.50 -2.57
CA GLY A 66 1.96 10.29 -3.63
C GLY A 66 0.56 9.85 -4.01
N THR A 67 0.00 10.51 -5.02
CA THR A 67 -1.36 10.23 -5.51
C THR A 67 -1.41 10.43 -7.02
N PHE A 68 -2.08 9.57 -7.73
CA PHE A 68 -2.30 9.66 -9.17
C PHE A 68 -3.62 9.03 -9.58
N GLN A 69 -4.12 9.41 -10.73
CA GLN A 69 -5.30 8.85 -11.34
C GLN A 69 -4.87 7.70 -12.26
N TYR A 70 -5.32 6.48 -11.96
CA TYR A 70 -5.09 5.32 -12.80
C TYR A 70 -6.31 5.09 -13.68
N ARG A 71 -6.13 5.08 -14.99
CA ARG A 71 -7.18 4.93 -16.01
C ARG A 71 -6.89 3.75 -16.90
N SER A 72 -7.95 3.04 -17.27
CA SER A 72 -7.93 2.01 -18.30
C SER A 72 -9.30 1.92 -18.97
N ALA A 73 -9.47 1.03 -19.92
CA ALA A 73 -10.77 0.74 -20.52
C ALA A 73 -11.83 0.28 -19.49
N ALA A 74 -11.41 -0.27 -18.34
CA ALA A 74 -12.30 -0.72 -17.27
C ALA A 74 -12.77 0.41 -16.35
N GLY A 75 -12.22 1.64 -16.48
CA GLY A 75 -12.61 2.79 -15.67
C GLY A 75 -11.44 3.64 -15.18
N SER A 76 -11.67 4.38 -14.11
CA SER A 76 -10.71 5.33 -13.55
C SER A 76 -10.78 5.35 -12.02
N GLU A 77 -9.63 5.20 -11.36
CA GLU A 77 -9.51 5.14 -9.90
C GLU A 77 -8.43 6.07 -9.37
N LEU A 78 -8.68 6.72 -8.24
CA LEU A 78 -7.66 7.48 -7.52
C LEU A 78 -6.78 6.52 -6.71
N MET A 79 -5.49 6.50 -7.04
CA MET A 79 -4.48 5.78 -6.27
C MET A 79 -3.98 6.65 -5.12
N THR A 80 -3.91 6.06 -3.93
CA THR A 80 -3.51 6.75 -2.68
C THR A 80 -2.58 5.86 -1.86
N PRO A 81 -1.73 6.42 -0.98
CA PRO A 81 -0.84 5.62 -0.15
C PRO A 81 -1.56 4.51 0.62
N GLY A 82 -1.05 3.29 0.48
CA GLY A 82 -1.63 2.07 1.04
C GLY A 82 -2.69 1.38 0.18
N SER A 83 -3.14 1.99 -0.92
CA SER A 83 -3.97 1.28 -1.92
C SER A 83 -3.12 0.40 -2.82
N LEU A 84 -3.76 -0.58 -3.46
CA LEU A 84 -3.15 -1.43 -4.46
C LEU A 84 -3.74 -1.15 -5.83
N LEU A 85 -2.87 -0.91 -6.81
CA LEU A 85 -3.18 -0.90 -8.23
C LEU A 85 -3.22 -2.35 -8.73
N LEU A 86 -4.20 -2.68 -9.56
CA LEU A 86 -4.36 -4.00 -10.16
C LEU A 86 -4.37 -3.85 -11.69
N GLY A 87 -3.45 -4.53 -12.36
CA GLY A 87 -3.31 -4.54 -13.81
C GLY A 87 -3.25 -5.93 -14.39
N ASN A 88 -3.97 -6.16 -15.47
CA ASN A 88 -3.96 -7.42 -16.21
C ASN A 88 -2.90 -7.39 -17.31
N ALA A 89 -2.28 -8.52 -17.61
CA ALA A 89 -1.37 -8.65 -18.74
C ALA A 89 -2.07 -8.24 -20.05
N GLY A 90 -1.38 -7.43 -20.86
CA GLY A 90 -1.90 -6.89 -22.13
C GLY A 90 -2.85 -5.69 -21.97
N GLN A 91 -3.20 -5.28 -20.76
CA GLN A 91 -4.09 -4.13 -20.52
C GLN A 91 -3.34 -2.81 -20.68
N CYS A 92 -3.89 -1.92 -21.53
CA CYS A 92 -3.44 -0.54 -21.62
C CYS A 92 -3.95 0.30 -20.44
N PHE A 93 -3.14 1.24 -20.00
CA PHE A 93 -3.46 2.16 -18.91
C PHE A 93 -2.76 3.51 -19.05
N GLU A 94 -3.25 4.50 -18.33
CA GLU A 94 -2.64 5.81 -18.16
C GLU A 94 -2.55 6.19 -16.68
N CYS A 95 -1.46 6.84 -16.30
CA CYS A 95 -1.29 7.46 -14.98
C CYS A 95 -1.34 8.99 -15.11
N GLY A 96 -2.37 9.61 -14.54
CA GLY A 96 -2.56 11.06 -14.55
C GLY A 96 -2.24 11.71 -13.21
N HIS A 97 -1.53 12.84 -13.25
CA HIS A 97 -1.09 13.59 -12.06
C HIS A 97 -1.73 14.98 -11.98
N GLU A 98 -2.98 15.14 -12.42
CA GLU A 98 -3.65 16.44 -12.53
C GLU A 98 -3.71 17.21 -11.21
N HIS A 99 -3.64 16.52 -10.08
CA HIS A 99 -3.86 17.13 -8.75
C HIS A 99 -2.66 16.98 -7.81
N GLY A 100 -1.49 16.67 -8.36
CA GLY A 100 -0.28 16.52 -7.57
C GLY A 100 0.93 16.12 -8.40
N SER A 101 2.11 16.14 -7.81
CA SER A 101 3.35 15.78 -8.48
C SER A 101 4.04 14.65 -7.75
N GLY A 102 4.46 13.67 -8.51
CA GLY A 102 5.26 12.54 -8.04
C GLY A 102 4.48 11.50 -7.24
N ASP A 103 4.88 10.27 -7.44
CA ASP A 103 4.47 9.12 -6.65
C ASP A 103 5.57 8.07 -6.59
N ARG A 104 5.41 7.11 -5.69
CA ARG A 104 6.30 5.96 -5.56
C ARG A 104 5.48 4.71 -5.30
N CYS A 105 5.73 3.71 -6.12
CA CYS A 105 5.04 2.43 -6.06
C CYS A 105 6.03 1.27 -5.94
N LEU A 106 5.63 0.24 -5.22
CA LEU A 106 6.25 -1.09 -5.30
C LEU A 106 5.46 -1.92 -6.29
N ALA A 107 6.02 -2.17 -7.47
CA ALA A 107 5.39 -2.95 -8.51
C ALA A 107 5.79 -4.42 -8.41
N PHE A 108 4.84 -5.27 -8.10
CA PHE A 108 4.96 -6.72 -8.16
C PHE A 108 4.39 -7.18 -9.49
N ARG A 109 5.23 -7.81 -10.32
CA ARG A 109 4.83 -8.31 -11.64
C ARG A 109 4.95 -9.81 -11.68
N TYR A 110 3.97 -10.47 -12.26
CA TYR A 110 3.87 -11.92 -12.33
C TYR A 110 3.65 -12.36 -13.79
N ALA A 111 4.42 -13.32 -14.26
CA ALA A 111 4.12 -13.99 -15.51
C ALA A 111 2.70 -14.60 -15.43
N PRO A 112 1.90 -14.52 -16.50
CA PRO A 112 0.49 -14.94 -16.47
C PRO A 112 0.29 -16.36 -15.94
N ASP A 113 1.08 -17.31 -16.43
CA ASP A 113 1.04 -18.72 -16.03
C ASP A 113 1.44 -18.94 -14.56
N TYR A 114 2.42 -18.16 -14.06
CA TYR A 114 2.81 -18.19 -12.65
C TYR A 114 1.70 -17.64 -11.75
N PHE A 115 1.08 -16.52 -12.17
CA PHE A 115 -0.04 -15.93 -11.41
C PHE A 115 -1.26 -16.85 -11.40
N GLU A 116 -1.56 -17.54 -12.51
CA GLU A 116 -2.65 -18.52 -12.58
C GLU A 116 -2.47 -19.66 -11.57
N ARG A 117 -1.24 -20.19 -11.45
CA ARG A 117 -0.94 -21.20 -10.41
C ARG A 117 -1.15 -20.68 -9.02
N LEU A 118 -0.61 -19.49 -8.70
CA LEU A 118 -0.80 -18.86 -7.38
C LEU A 118 -2.29 -18.60 -7.08
N ALA A 119 -3.05 -18.18 -8.06
CA ALA A 119 -4.48 -17.93 -7.90
C ALA A 119 -5.25 -19.22 -7.62
N ALA A 120 -4.91 -20.32 -8.33
CA ALA A 120 -5.50 -21.63 -8.09
C ALA A 120 -5.19 -22.15 -6.68
N ASP A 121 -3.93 -22.03 -6.24
CA ASP A 121 -3.50 -22.43 -4.90
C ASP A 121 -4.18 -21.58 -3.80
N ALA A 122 -4.51 -20.33 -4.11
CA ALA A 122 -5.26 -19.43 -3.21
C ALA A 122 -6.78 -19.71 -3.20
N GLY A 123 -7.26 -20.72 -3.92
CA GLY A 123 -8.67 -21.12 -3.98
C GLY A 123 -9.52 -20.31 -4.97
N ALA A 124 -8.91 -19.66 -5.95
CA ALA A 124 -9.65 -19.00 -7.01
C ALA A 124 -10.33 -20.03 -7.92
N SER A 125 -11.65 -19.95 -8.06
CA SER A 125 -12.38 -20.67 -9.10
C SER A 125 -12.06 -20.06 -10.48
N GLY A 126 -12.03 -20.86 -11.55
CA GLY A 126 -11.51 -20.58 -12.90
C GLY A 126 -11.91 -19.27 -13.62
N ALA A 127 -12.72 -18.42 -13.00
CA ALA A 127 -13.09 -17.10 -13.52
C ALA A 127 -12.13 -15.96 -13.10
N THR A 128 -11.15 -16.21 -12.22
CA THR A 128 -10.30 -15.16 -11.63
C THR A 128 -8.93 -15.06 -12.29
N ARG A 129 -8.87 -15.25 -13.60
CA ARG A 129 -7.65 -15.04 -14.37
C ARG A 129 -7.35 -13.57 -14.63
N THR A 130 -8.35 -12.69 -14.43
CA THR A 130 -8.23 -11.25 -14.68
C THR A 130 -8.89 -10.45 -13.56
N PHE A 131 -8.25 -9.36 -13.17
CA PHE A 131 -8.83 -8.41 -12.24
C PHE A 131 -9.97 -7.63 -12.94
N ARG A 132 -11.14 -7.61 -12.31
CA ARG A 132 -12.26 -6.73 -12.71
C ARG A 132 -12.20 -5.37 -12.01
N LEU A 133 -11.45 -5.30 -10.92
CA LEU A 133 -11.19 -4.07 -10.17
C LEU A 133 -9.87 -3.49 -10.60
N LEU A 134 -9.78 -2.17 -10.70
CA LEU A 134 -8.52 -1.45 -10.96
C LEU A 134 -7.75 -1.17 -9.68
N ARG A 135 -8.46 -1.17 -8.53
CA ARG A 135 -7.90 -0.79 -7.24
C ARG A 135 -8.47 -1.62 -6.09
N LEU A 136 -7.61 -1.96 -5.15
CA LEU A 136 -8.04 -2.29 -3.79
C LEU A 136 -7.74 -1.08 -2.89
N PRO A 137 -8.73 -0.60 -2.10
CA PRO A 137 -8.49 0.49 -1.15
C PRO A 137 -7.51 0.05 -0.06
N PRO A 138 -7.01 0.98 0.78
CA PRO A 138 -6.11 0.63 1.89
C PRO A 138 -6.86 -0.19 2.95
N LEU A 139 -7.02 -1.48 2.72
CA LEU A 139 -7.74 -2.41 3.58
C LEU A 139 -6.86 -2.91 4.73
N ARG A 140 -7.47 -3.11 5.90
CA ARG A 140 -6.81 -3.65 7.09
C ARG A 140 -6.10 -4.99 6.83
N ARG A 141 -6.72 -5.89 6.05
CA ARG A 141 -6.13 -7.19 5.73
C ARG A 141 -4.80 -7.08 4.98
N LEU A 142 -4.59 -6.00 4.22
CA LEU A 142 -3.38 -5.75 3.45
C LEU A 142 -2.30 -4.98 4.24
N ALA A 143 -2.67 -4.35 5.36
CA ALA A 143 -1.78 -3.49 6.12
C ALA A 143 -0.45 -4.14 6.54
N PRO A 144 -0.39 -5.39 7.01
CA PRO A 144 0.87 -6.05 7.36
C PRO A 144 1.81 -6.24 6.17
N LEU A 145 1.28 -6.60 4.99
CA LEU A 145 2.06 -6.78 3.77
C LEU A 145 2.56 -5.44 3.22
N VAL A 146 1.68 -4.44 3.18
CA VAL A 146 2.03 -3.08 2.77
C VAL A 146 3.14 -2.51 3.67
N ALA A 147 3.00 -2.63 4.99
CA ALA A 147 4.01 -2.14 5.92
C ALA A 147 5.35 -2.88 5.79
N ARG A 148 5.33 -4.21 5.59
CA ARG A 148 6.53 -5.02 5.36
C ARG A 148 7.24 -4.61 4.07
N ALA A 149 6.49 -4.43 2.99
CA ALA A 149 7.03 -4.00 1.70
C ALA A 149 7.62 -2.57 1.79
N CYS A 150 6.92 -1.63 2.43
CA CYS A 150 7.41 -0.27 2.65
C CYS A 150 8.65 -0.22 3.56
N ALA A 151 8.74 -1.09 4.59
CA ALA A 151 9.94 -1.20 5.43
C ALA A 151 11.15 -1.69 4.61
N GLY A 152 10.95 -2.63 3.70
CA GLY A 152 11.97 -3.07 2.74
C GLY A 152 12.41 -1.96 1.79
N LEU A 153 11.45 -1.20 1.26
CA LEU A 153 11.70 -0.05 0.41
C LEU A 153 12.53 1.04 1.12
N ALA A 154 12.23 1.30 2.39
CA ALA A 154 12.98 2.25 3.22
C ALA A 154 14.37 1.72 3.66
N GLY A 155 14.70 0.46 3.35
CA GLY A 155 15.92 -0.19 3.82
C GLY A 155 15.96 -0.41 5.33
N SER A 156 14.79 -0.40 5.98
CA SER A 156 14.65 -0.53 7.45
C SER A 156 14.64 -1.99 7.89
N ALA A 157 14.38 -2.93 7.00
CA ALA A 157 14.35 -4.37 7.28
C ALA A 157 14.80 -5.19 6.08
N ALA A 158 15.42 -6.35 6.32
CA ALA A 158 15.61 -7.36 5.30
C ALA A 158 14.25 -8.00 4.99
N VAL A 159 13.84 -7.96 3.72
CA VAL A 159 12.54 -8.48 3.27
C VAL A 159 12.76 -9.72 2.42
N ALA A 160 12.10 -10.81 2.77
CA ALA A 160 11.97 -11.98 1.90
C ALA A 160 10.91 -11.66 0.82
N TRP A 161 11.36 -11.03 -0.28
CA TRP A 161 10.49 -10.52 -1.33
C TRP A 161 9.63 -11.60 -1.99
N GLU A 162 10.14 -12.83 -2.08
CA GLU A 162 9.38 -13.97 -2.58
C GLU A 162 8.15 -14.25 -1.71
N GLU A 163 8.33 -14.33 -0.38
CA GLU A 163 7.20 -14.54 0.54
C GLU A 163 6.18 -13.40 0.46
N VAL A 164 6.66 -12.14 0.37
CA VAL A 164 5.76 -10.98 0.22
C VAL A 164 5.02 -11.06 -1.09
N SER A 165 5.69 -11.43 -2.19
CA SER A 165 5.10 -11.56 -3.51
C SER A 165 4.00 -12.61 -3.53
N VAL A 166 4.27 -13.82 -3.04
CA VAL A 166 3.29 -14.93 -2.99
C VAL A 166 2.11 -14.58 -2.09
N HIS A 167 2.37 -14.08 -0.87
CA HIS A 167 1.29 -13.70 0.05
C HIS A 167 0.43 -12.55 -0.48
N LEU A 168 1.05 -11.56 -1.15
CA LEU A 168 0.32 -10.44 -1.74
C LEU A 168 -0.61 -10.92 -2.85
N ALA A 169 -0.12 -11.75 -3.77
CA ALA A 169 -0.94 -12.32 -4.84
C ALA A 169 -2.12 -13.12 -4.26
N ALA A 170 -1.88 -14.02 -3.32
CA ALA A 170 -2.91 -14.84 -2.70
C ALA A 170 -3.98 -13.99 -1.99
N GLN A 171 -3.58 -12.98 -1.21
CA GLN A 171 -4.54 -12.11 -0.51
C GLN A 171 -5.33 -11.23 -1.48
N VAL A 172 -4.69 -10.71 -2.52
CA VAL A 172 -5.39 -9.92 -3.56
C VAL A 172 -6.44 -10.76 -4.26
N VAL A 173 -6.12 -11.98 -4.67
CA VAL A 173 -7.06 -12.91 -5.31
C VAL A 173 -8.28 -13.16 -4.40
N GLN A 174 -8.07 -13.46 -3.12
CA GLN A 174 -9.15 -13.68 -2.15
C GLN A 174 -10.03 -12.43 -1.95
N LEU A 175 -9.43 -11.24 -1.89
CA LEU A 175 -10.14 -9.98 -1.69
C LEU A 175 -10.94 -9.56 -2.93
N VAL A 176 -10.38 -9.71 -4.13
CA VAL A 176 -11.07 -9.38 -5.39
C VAL A 176 -12.30 -10.27 -5.59
N ASN A 177 -12.21 -11.55 -5.21
CA ASN A 177 -13.36 -12.46 -5.25
C ASN A 177 -14.47 -12.09 -4.26
N ALA A 178 -14.12 -11.49 -3.11
CA ALA A 178 -15.07 -11.09 -2.08
C ALA A 178 -15.71 -9.71 -2.33
N LEU A 179 -15.07 -8.84 -3.12
CA LEU A 179 -15.53 -7.49 -3.40
C LEU A 179 -16.33 -7.45 -4.71
N ARG A 180 -17.46 -6.72 -4.71
CA ARG A 180 -18.20 -6.42 -5.93
C ARG A 180 -17.55 -5.24 -6.64
N ALA A 181 -17.50 -5.29 -7.96
CA ALA A 181 -17.08 -4.15 -8.78
C ALA A 181 -18.22 -3.11 -8.81
N ASP A 182 -18.11 -2.06 -8.00
CA ASP A 182 -18.99 -0.91 -8.10
C ASP A 182 -18.46 0.03 -9.20
N GLY A 183 -19.05 -0.11 -10.41
CA GLY A 183 -18.53 0.48 -11.65
C GLY A 183 -18.78 1.97 -11.88
N SER A 184 -19.02 2.81 -10.87
CA SER A 184 -19.20 4.25 -11.07
C SER A 184 -17.98 5.04 -10.62
N GLY A 185 -17.16 5.48 -11.57
CA GLY A 185 -16.08 6.43 -11.33
C GLY A 185 -16.61 7.72 -10.67
N ALA A 186 -15.84 8.30 -9.76
CA ALA A 186 -16.21 9.56 -9.11
C ALA A 186 -16.03 10.74 -10.09
N PRO A 187 -16.89 11.79 -10.03
CA PRO A 187 -16.72 12.99 -10.85
C PRO A 187 -15.34 13.65 -10.61
N GLY A 188 -14.72 14.21 -11.66
CA GLY A 188 -13.37 14.77 -11.59
C GLY A 188 -13.17 15.84 -10.51
N ASN A 189 -14.18 16.68 -10.28
CA ASN A 189 -14.13 17.68 -9.20
C ASN A 189 -14.13 17.05 -7.79
N ALA A 190 -14.80 15.91 -7.61
CA ALA A 190 -14.78 15.15 -6.37
C ALA A 190 -13.39 14.53 -6.13
N VAL A 191 -12.79 13.98 -7.18
CA VAL A 191 -11.43 13.43 -7.12
C VAL A 191 -10.43 14.50 -6.73
N ALA A 192 -10.45 15.69 -7.37
CA ALA A 192 -9.58 16.82 -7.05
C ALA A 192 -9.64 17.22 -5.57
N ARG A 193 -10.86 17.37 -5.02
CA ARG A 193 -11.10 17.74 -3.62
C ARG A 193 -10.56 16.70 -2.65
N VAL A 194 -10.83 15.41 -2.92
CA VAL A 194 -10.36 14.30 -2.08
C VAL A 194 -8.86 14.16 -2.18
N THR A 195 -8.25 14.27 -3.35
CA THR A 195 -6.80 14.24 -3.53
C THR A 195 -6.08 15.28 -2.67
N ARG A 196 -6.60 16.53 -2.65
CA ARG A 196 -6.07 17.60 -1.79
C ARG A 196 -6.10 17.19 -0.32
N THR A 197 -7.22 16.66 0.15
CA THR A 197 -7.38 16.22 1.54
C THR A 197 -6.48 15.04 1.87
N VAL A 198 -6.38 14.05 0.99
CA VAL A 198 -5.46 12.91 1.15
C VAL A 198 -4.02 13.40 1.30
N ARG A 199 -3.57 14.29 0.43
CA ARG A 199 -2.21 14.87 0.52
C ARG A 199 -1.98 15.66 1.80
N ALA A 200 -2.99 16.37 2.30
CA ALA A 200 -2.90 17.07 3.58
C ALA A 200 -2.74 16.08 4.75
N ILE A 201 -3.48 14.97 4.73
CA ILE A 201 -3.37 13.89 5.73
C ILE A 201 -1.96 13.26 5.68
N GLU A 202 -1.48 12.87 4.49
CA GLU A 202 -0.19 12.18 4.33
C GLU A 202 1.01 13.06 4.72
N ARG A 203 0.94 14.37 4.47
CA ARG A 203 1.99 15.31 4.90
C ARG A 203 2.13 15.42 6.41
N ARG A 204 1.04 15.34 7.17
CA ARG A 204 1.03 15.51 8.63
C ARG A 204 -0.03 14.62 9.28
N PRO A 205 0.14 13.30 9.26
CA PRO A 205 -0.86 12.37 9.81
C PRO A 205 -1.02 12.55 11.33
N SER A 206 0.03 13.02 12.03
CA SER A 206 0.02 13.28 13.46
C SER A 206 -0.76 14.54 13.88
N ALA A 207 -1.09 15.44 12.94
CA ALA A 207 -1.84 16.66 13.24
C ALA A 207 -3.27 16.34 13.75
N ARG A 208 -3.90 17.31 14.42
CA ARG A 208 -5.29 17.20 14.84
C ARG A 208 -6.22 17.38 13.63
N LEU A 209 -6.49 16.28 12.93
CA LEU A 209 -7.30 16.22 11.72
C LEU A 209 -8.76 15.90 12.09
N THR A 210 -9.57 16.95 12.36
CA THR A 210 -11.01 16.78 12.63
C THR A 210 -11.79 16.66 11.33
N LEU A 211 -13.00 16.09 11.38
CA LEU A 211 -13.89 16.00 10.22
C LEU A 211 -14.20 17.39 9.62
N GLU A 212 -14.44 18.36 10.48
CA GLU A 212 -14.72 19.75 10.07
C GLU A 212 -13.52 20.37 9.35
N TRP A 213 -12.31 20.12 9.85
CA TRP A 213 -11.09 20.62 9.20
C TRP A 213 -10.89 19.98 7.82
N LEU A 214 -11.05 18.66 7.73
CA LEU A 214 -10.91 17.89 6.47
C LEU A 214 -11.98 18.31 5.45
N ALA A 215 -13.21 18.50 5.89
CA ALA A 215 -14.31 18.95 5.05
C ALA A 215 -14.08 20.37 4.51
N ARG A 216 -13.57 21.28 5.34
CA ARG A 216 -13.20 22.64 4.95
C ARG A 216 -12.08 22.63 3.92
N GLU A 217 -11.04 21.82 4.12
CA GLU A 217 -9.96 21.63 3.17
C GLU A 217 -10.45 21.15 1.81
N ALA A 218 -11.48 20.30 1.80
CA ALA A 218 -12.15 19.84 0.58
C ALA A 218 -13.13 20.86 -0.02
N GLY A 219 -13.49 21.93 0.72
CA GLY A 219 -14.54 22.88 0.32
C GLY A 219 -15.92 22.23 0.26
N LEU A 220 -16.23 21.36 1.23
CA LEU A 220 -17.50 20.62 1.34
C LEU A 220 -18.06 20.73 2.77
N SER A 221 -19.38 20.51 2.91
CA SER A 221 -19.95 20.25 4.23
C SER A 221 -19.47 18.92 4.78
N PRO A 222 -19.44 18.71 6.12
CA PRO A 222 -18.97 17.45 6.72
C PRO A 222 -19.69 16.21 6.17
N TYR A 223 -20.99 16.28 5.96
CA TYR A 223 -21.78 15.17 5.42
C TYR A 223 -21.41 14.84 3.97
N HIS A 224 -21.34 15.83 3.10
CA HIS A 224 -20.95 15.64 1.70
C HIS A 224 -19.50 15.19 1.58
N PHE A 225 -18.63 15.70 2.44
CA PHE A 225 -17.22 15.26 2.50
C PHE A 225 -17.12 13.78 2.85
N LEU A 226 -17.79 13.32 3.91
CA LEU A 226 -17.78 11.90 4.31
C LEU A 226 -18.14 10.99 3.12
N ARG A 227 -19.28 11.23 2.49
CA ARG A 227 -19.75 10.41 1.38
C ARG A 227 -18.82 10.48 0.15
N THR A 228 -18.32 11.67 -0.15
CA THR A 228 -17.40 11.87 -1.29
C THR A 228 -16.07 11.21 -1.06
N PHE A 229 -15.51 11.37 0.14
CA PHE A 229 -14.24 10.78 0.50
C PHE A 229 -14.30 9.24 0.46
N GLU A 230 -15.33 8.65 1.07
CA GLU A 230 -15.51 7.20 1.09
C GLU A 230 -15.73 6.63 -0.32
N ARG A 231 -16.53 7.29 -1.16
CA ARG A 231 -16.72 6.88 -2.56
C ARG A 231 -15.42 6.91 -3.36
N VAL A 232 -14.57 7.93 -3.17
CA VAL A 232 -13.32 8.11 -3.91
C VAL A 232 -12.21 7.21 -3.39
N THR A 233 -12.08 7.06 -2.06
CA THR A 233 -10.96 6.32 -1.44
C THR A 233 -11.30 4.88 -1.07
N GLY A 234 -12.59 4.53 -0.96
CA GLY A 234 -13.07 3.24 -0.50
C GLY A 234 -13.01 3.04 1.02
N VAL A 235 -12.67 4.09 1.78
CA VAL A 235 -12.61 4.06 3.25
C VAL A 235 -13.06 5.39 3.83
N THR A 236 -13.50 5.41 5.10
CA THR A 236 -13.88 6.67 5.76
C THR A 236 -12.65 7.54 6.06
N PRO A 237 -12.80 8.88 6.17
CA PRO A 237 -11.71 9.79 6.54
C PRO A 237 -11.00 9.38 7.83
N HIS A 238 -11.75 8.99 8.85
CA HIS A 238 -11.19 8.53 10.13
C HIS A 238 -10.34 7.27 9.97
N GLN A 239 -10.84 6.27 9.22
CA GLN A 239 -10.08 5.06 8.93
C GLN A 239 -8.80 5.37 8.14
N TYR A 240 -8.89 6.31 7.20
CA TYR A 240 -7.73 6.73 6.41
C TYR A 240 -6.64 7.38 7.29
N VAL A 241 -7.01 8.36 8.13
CA VAL A 241 -6.10 9.02 9.07
C VAL A 241 -5.48 8.00 10.03
N LEU A 242 -6.29 7.12 10.62
CA LEU A 242 -5.80 6.08 11.53
C LEU A 242 -4.76 5.18 10.85
N ARG A 243 -5.02 4.73 9.63
CA ARG A 243 -4.08 3.89 8.88
C ARG A 243 -2.82 4.63 8.46
N ALA A 244 -2.90 5.91 8.10
CA ALA A 244 -1.73 6.74 7.85
C ALA A 244 -0.81 6.83 9.08
N ARG A 245 -1.37 7.07 10.26
CA ARG A 245 -0.65 7.07 11.54
C ARG A 245 -0.03 5.71 11.87
N LEU A 246 -0.76 4.63 11.65
CA LEU A 246 -0.29 3.28 11.93
C LEU A 246 0.81 2.84 10.96
N ARG A 247 0.73 3.21 9.67
CA ARG A 247 1.82 2.99 8.69
C ARG A 247 3.10 3.71 9.12
N GLU A 248 2.99 4.97 9.51
CA GLU A 248 4.14 5.75 10.02
C GLU A 248 4.75 5.07 11.26
N ALA A 249 3.92 4.69 12.23
CA ALA A 249 4.38 4.01 13.43
C ALA A 249 5.06 2.67 13.12
N ALA A 250 4.54 1.88 12.19
CA ALA A 250 5.12 0.60 11.79
C ALA A 250 6.51 0.77 11.18
N LEU A 251 6.71 1.78 10.34
CA LEU A 251 8.02 2.10 9.75
C LEU A 251 9.01 2.56 10.80
N ARG A 252 8.60 3.41 11.73
CA ARG A 252 9.45 3.88 12.84
C ARG A 252 9.81 2.76 13.79
N LEU A 253 8.87 1.87 14.12
CA LEU A 253 9.14 0.69 14.94
C LEU A 253 10.17 -0.26 14.29
N ALA A 254 10.18 -0.38 12.98
CA ALA A 254 11.16 -1.18 12.24
C ALA A 254 12.54 -0.51 12.15
N ALA A 255 12.60 0.82 12.09
CA ALA A 255 13.80 1.59 11.82
C ALA A 255 14.49 2.15 13.09
N GLU A 256 13.71 2.48 14.12
CA GLU A 256 14.16 3.31 15.25
C GLU A 256 14.19 2.51 16.56
N ARG A 257 15.11 2.95 17.47
CA ARG A 257 15.18 2.43 18.85
C ARG A 257 14.43 3.29 19.87
N ALA A 258 13.72 4.34 19.40
CA ALA A 258 12.90 5.20 20.25
C ALA A 258 11.87 4.39 21.06
N ARG A 259 11.47 4.88 22.23
CA ARG A 259 10.46 4.19 23.05
C ARG A 259 9.13 4.10 22.30
N ILE A 260 8.40 2.99 22.50
CA ILE A 260 7.12 2.77 21.83
C ILE A 260 6.12 3.90 22.15
N ILE A 261 6.16 4.41 23.37
CA ILE A 261 5.32 5.53 23.79
C ILE A 261 5.62 6.80 22.99
N ASP A 262 6.90 7.11 22.78
CA ASP A 262 7.31 8.31 22.05
C ASP A 262 6.86 8.20 20.59
N ILE A 263 7.06 7.03 19.95
CA ILE A 263 6.57 6.79 18.59
C ILE A 263 5.05 6.93 18.50
N ALA A 264 4.31 6.42 19.48
CA ALA A 264 2.85 6.51 19.48
C ALA A 264 2.38 7.98 19.56
N LEU A 265 2.94 8.76 20.49
CA LEU A 265 2.58 10.17 20.65
C LEU A 265 2.98 11.00 19.43
N ASP A 266 4.17 10.81 18.89
CA ASP A 266 4.66 11.49 17.68
C ASP A 266 3.81 11.17 16.44
N CYS A 267 3.25 9.97 16.37
CA CYS A 267 2.31 9.57 15.30
C CYS A 267 0.88 10.09 15.53
N GLY A 268 0.64 10.88 16.59
CA GLY A 268 -0.63 11.57 16.85
C GLY A 268 -1.66 10.74 17.61
N PHE A 269 -1.23 9.70 18.35
CA PHE A 269 -2.11 8.99 19.29
C PHE A 269 -2.14 9.74 20.63
N GLY A 270 -3.35 9.95 21.18
CA GLY A 270 -3.52 10.66 22.45
C GLY A 270 -3.09 9.84 23.67
N ASP A 271 -3.08 8.51 23.54
CA ASP A 271 -2.64 7.59 24.58
C ASP A 271 -2.12 6.27 24.01
N VAL A 272 -1.28 5.58 24.81
CA VAL A 272 -0.61 4.33 24.43
C VAL A 272 -1.57 3.15 24.39
N SER A 273 -2.62 3.16 25.19
CA SER A 273 -3.59 2.07 25.22
C SER A 273 -4.39 2.01 23.93
N ASN A 274 -4.84 3.17 23.45
CA ASN A 274 -5.49 3.29 22.15
C ASN A 274 -4.54 2.91 21.01
N PHE A 275 -3.29 3.38 21.06
CA PHE A 275 -2.26 2.98 20.09
C PHE A 275 -2.08 1.47 20.05
N ASN A 276 -1.82 0.82 21.19
CA ASN A 276 -1.59 -0.63 21.27
C ASN A 276 -2.78 -1.42 20.73
N ARG A 277 -4.01 -1.03 21.09
CA ARG A 277 -5.24 -1.67 20.60
C ARG A 277 -5.39 -1.52 19.09
N SER A 278 -5.23 -0.29 18.58
CA SER A 278 -5.35 0.01 17.14
C SER A 278 -4.26 -0.68 16.33
N PHE A 279 -3.02 -0.66 16.83
CA PHE A 279 -1.89 -1.31 16.16
C PHE A 279 -2.07 -2.83 16.10
N ARG A 280 -2.44 -3.47 17.24
CA ARG A 280 -2.73 -4.91 17.27
C ARG A 280 -3.92 -5.25 16.36
N ALA A 281 -4.93 -4.40 16.35
CA ALA A 281 -6.08 -4.59 15.48
C ALA A 281 -5.68 -4.55 14.00
N GLU A 282 -4.79 -3.65 13.57
CA GLU A 282 -4.36 -3.49 12.19
C GLU A 282 -3.32 -4.54 11.76
N PHE A 283 -2.32 -4.82 12.60
CA PHE A 283 -1.17 -5.67 12.25
C PHE A 283 -1.22 -7.09 12.86
N GLY A 284 -2.22 -7.41 13.67
CA GLY A 284 -2.36 -8.72 14.30
C GLY A 284 -1.41 -9.00 15.46
N VAL A 285 -0.43 -8.11 15.70
CA VAL A 285 0.59 -8.26 16.75
C VAL A 285 0.76 -6.94 17.52
N THR A 286 1.32 -7.03 18.73
CA THR A 286 1.62 -5.83 19.52
C THR A 286 2.78 -5.03 18.91
N PRO A 287 2.90 -3.71 19.14
CA PRO A 287 4.02 -2.89 18.68
C PRO A 287 5.39 -3.45 19.08
N ARG A 288 5.50 -4.00 20.30
CA ARG A 288 6.73 -4.65 20.80
C ARG A 288 7.07 -5.90 19.98
N ALA A 289 6.09 -6.77 19.74
CA ALA A 289 6.30 -7.97 18.93
C ALA A 289 6.63 -7.62 17.47
N TYR A 290 5.99 -6.58 16.93
CA TYR A 290 6.29 -6.07 15.59
C TYR A 290 7.73 -5.58 15.48
N ARG A 291 8.21 -4.77 16.43
CA ARG A 291 9.60 -4.29 16.51
C ARG A 291 10.59 -5.45 16.54
N LEU A 292 10.34 -6.46 17.36
CA LEU A 292 11.22 -7.63 17.46
C LEU A 292 11.31 -8.41 16.14
N ARG A 293 10.22 -8.48 15.37
CA ARG A 293 10.17 -9.18 14.08
C ARG A 293 10.72 -8.36 12.91
N ALA A 294 10.56 -7.05 12.93
CA ALA A 294 10.92 -6.15 11.83
C ALA A 294 12.26 -5.43 12.04
N GLY A 295 12.74 -5.34 13.29
CA GLY A 295 13.92 -4.56 13.65
C GLY A 295 15.24 -5.21 13.21
N PRO A 296 16.33 -4.40 13.10
CA PRO A 296 17.65 -4.90 12.76
C PRO A 296 18.15 -5.84 13.86
N GLY A 297 18.25 -7.12 13.56
CA GLY A 297 18.76 -8.15 14.49
C GLY A 297 17.89 -9.39 14.65
N TRP A 298 16.70 -9.41 14.06
CA TRP A 298 15.88 -10.63 14.09
C TRP A 298 16.42 -11.67 13.09
N LYS A 299 17.25 -12.58 13.60
CA LYS A 299 17.55 -13.83 12.89
C LYS A 299 16.35 -14.77 13.13
N ARG A 300 15.69 -15.23 12.06
CA ARG A 300 14.72 -16.33 12.16
C ARG A 300 15.34 -17.47 12.95
N GLN A 301 14.77 -17.82 14.09
CA GLN A 301 14.97 -19.16 14.63
C GLN A 301 14.30 -20.10 13.62
N PRO A 302 15.03 -21.11 13.10
CA PRO A 302 14.39 -22.14 12.32
C PRO A 302 13.27 -22.73 13.17
N HIS A 303 12.07 -22.90 12.58
CA HIS A 303 10.99 -23.61 13.23
C HIS A 303 11.54 -24.93 13.74
N ALA A 304 11.55 -25.12 15.05
CA ALA A 304 11.73 -26.43 15.61
C ALA A 304 10.62 -27.33 15.03
N PRO A 305 10.95 -28.50 14.47
CA PRO A 305 9.93 -29.40 13.97
C PRO A 305 8.94 -29.64 15.11
N THR A 306 7.67 -29.44 14.85
CA THR A 306 6.58 -29.82 15.72
C THR A 306 6.80 -31.29 16.08
N GLN A 307 7.14 -31.57 17.33
CA GLN A 307 7.14 -32.92 17.86
C GLN A 307 5.74 -33.47 17.67
N ASP A 308 5.64 -34.47 16.81
CA ASP A 308 4.42 -35.26 16.63
C ASP A 308 4.10 -35.97 17.96
N PRO A 309 2.97 -35.66 18.63
CA PRO A 309 2.61 -36.31 19.91
C PRO A 309 2.14 -37.75 19.73
N GLY A 310 2.32 -38.38 18.54
CA GLY A 310 1.77 -39.70 18.21
C GLY A 310 2.73 -40.87 18.25
N ARG A 311 4.03 -40.71 18.52
CA ARG A 311 4.96 -41.86 18.59
C ARG A 311 4.93 -42.53 19.95
N ARG A 312 4.04 -43.51 20.11
CA ARG A 312 4.10 -44.48 21.20
C ARG A 312 5.37 -45.33 21.04
N VAL A 313 6.27 -45.27 22.01
CA VAL A 313 7.39 -46.20 22.14
C VAL A 313 6.82 -47.55 22.61
N PRO A 314 7.08 -48.68 21.92
CA PRO A 314 6.64 -50.00 22.41
C PRO A 314 7.43 -50.36 23.64
N TRP A 315 6.72 -50.74 24.69
CA TRP A 315 7.26 -51.42 25.87
C TRP A 315 7.71 -52.81 25.44
N THR A 316 8.94 -53.17 25.67
CA THR A 316 9.42 -54.57 25.66
C THR A 316 9.83 -54.97 27.07
N PRO A 317 9.50 -56.19 27.50
CA PRO A 317 9.55 -56.68 28.91
C PRO A 317 10.98 -56.87 29.43
#